data_33648c08b72b3affc536507652e4fa32
#
_entry.id   33648c08b72b3affc536507652e4fa32
#
_cell.length_a   1.000
_cell.length_b   1.000
_cell.length_c   1.000
_cell.angle_alpha   90.00
_cell.angle_beta   90.00
_cell.angle_gamma   90.00
#
_symmetry.space_group_name_H-M   'P 1'
#
loop_
_entity.id
_entity.type
_entity.pdbx_description
1 polymer ?
#
loop_
_entity_poly.entity_id
_entity_poly.type
_entity_poly.pdbx_seq_one_letter_code
_entity_poly.pdbx_strand_id
1 'polypeptide(L)'
;MNKLFTFIMLWMMSCLPTLAQAPMDGGVWKDNTGKHINAHGGNIFNYKGTYYWYGESRSQDGKPYSSLGVSCFTSKDLKKWTNHGLVLPVSNEPGSDIEGGCIIERPKVLYNQ
;
A
#
# COMPACT_ATOMS: atom_id res chain seq x y z
N MET A 1 34.44 39.27 -22.03
CA MET A 1 33.82 38.10 -21.39
C MET A 1 32.40 37.95 -21.92
N ASN A 2 32.16 36.90 -22.69
CA ASN A 2 31.00 36.79 -23.54
C ASN A 2 29.71 36.49 -22.72
N LYS A 3 28.74 37.36 -22.84
CA LYS A 3 27.42 37.24 -22.25
C LYS A 3 26.71 35.91 -22.60
N LEU A 4 27.18 35.25 -23.66
CA LEU A 4 26.69 33.92 -24.10
C LEU A 4 27.09 32.80 -23.13
N PHE A 5 28.25 32.88 -22.48
CA PHE A 5 28.74 31.87 -21.53
C PHE A 5 27.94 31.87 -20.22
N THR A 6 27.49 33.06 -19.80
CA THR A 6 26.71 33.21 -18.58
C THR A 6 25.28 32.62 -18.72
N PHE A 7 24.72 32.67 -19.93
CA PHE A 7 23.38 32.12 -20.20
C PHE A 7 23.39 30.59 -20.26
N ILE A 8 24.45 29.95 -20.73
CA ILE A 8 24.56 28.49 -20.79
C ILE A 8 24.75 27.89 -19.39
N MET A 9 25.44 28.60 -18.49
CA MET A 9 25.60 28.12 -17.10
C MET A 9 24.32 28.21 -16.27
N LEU A 10 23.43 29.17 -16.58
CA LEU A 10 22.16 29.31 -15.87
C LEU A 10 21.10 28.25 -16.26
N TRP A 11 21.26 27.62 -17.45
CA TRP A 11 20.32 26.62 -17.96
C TRP A 11 20.64 25.19 -17.51
N MET A 12 21.87 24.93 -17.05
CA MET A 12 22.24 23.61 -16.50
C MET A 12 21.84 23.39 -15.05
N MET A 13 21.30 24.41 -14.37
CA MET A 13 20.97 24.32 -12.94
C MET A 13 19.53 23.92 -12.64
N SER A 14 18.71 23.60 -13.67
CA SER A 14 17.27 23.37 -13.48
C SER A 14 16.80 21.91 -13.63
N CYS A 15 17.72 20.93 -13.72
CA CYS A 15 17.37 19.51 -13.76
C CYS A 15 17.99 18.73 -12.59
N LEU A 16 17.76 19.18 -11.37
CA LEU A 16 17.88 18.26 -10.23
C LEU A 16 16.58 17.42 -10.21
N PRO A 17 16.66 16.09 -10.38
CA PRO A 17 15.49 15.25 -10.14
C PRO A 17 15.10 15.47 -8.68
N THR A 18 13.94 16.03 -8.46
CA THR A 18 13.28 15.97 -7.15
C THR A 18 13.05 14.50 -6.87
N LEU A 19 13.94 13.90 -6.10
CA LEU A 19 13.70 12.59 -5.50
C LEU A 19 12.48 12.80 -4.61
N ALA A 20 11.32 12.39 -5.09
CA ALA A 20 10.12 12.32 -4.28
C ALA A 20 10.45 11.34 -3.15
N GLN A 21 10.80 11.90 -1.99
CA GLN A 21 11.09 11.12 -0.81
C GLN A 21 9.79 10.43 -0.40
N ALA A 22 9.82 9.09 -0.34
CA ALA A 22 8.71 8.35 0.24
C ALA A 22 8.52 8.87 1.68
N PRO A 23 7.27 9.01 2.16
CA PRO A 23 7.04 9.40 3.54
C PRO A 23 7.63 8.33 4.45
N MET A 24 8.82 8.56 4.95
CA MET A 24 9.53 7.73 5.92
C MET A 24 9.20 8.14 7.36
N ASP A 25 8.27 9.07 7.52
CA ASP A 25 7.98 9.78 8.77
C ASP A 25 6.78 9.21 9.57
N GLY A 26 6.35 7.99 9.25
CA GLY A 26 5.17 7.40 9.89
C GLY A 26 3.84 8.00 9.44
N GLY A 27 3.85 8.74 8.34
CA GLY A 27 2.65 9.29 7.73
C GLY A 27 1.67 8.23 7.22
N VAL A 28 0.43 8.62 7.03
CA VAL A 28 -0.63 7.75 6.52
C VAL A 28 -0.39 7.41 5.05
N TRP A 29 -0.20 6.14 4.74
CA TRP A 29 -0.09 5.66 3.37
C TRP A 29 -1.46 5.59 2.72
N LYS A 30 -1.57 6.19 1.53
CA LYS A 30 -2.82 6.24 0.76
C LYS A 30 -2.74 5.37 -0.48
N ASP A 31 -3.86 4.78 -0.84
CA ASP A 31 -4.03 4.05 -2.09
C ASP A 31 -4.36 4.99 -3.28
N ASN A 32 -4.54 4.42 -4.45
CA ASN A 32 -4.89 5.14 -5.69
C ASN A 32 -6.27 5.83 -5.65
N THR A 33 -7.08 5.55 -4.63
CA THR A 33 -8.37 6.23 -4.39
C THR A 33 -8.25 7.37 -3.38
N GLY A 34 -7.05 7.58 -2.82
CA GLY A 34 -6.78 8.59 -1.81
C GLY A 34 -7.15 8.16 -0.38
N LYS A 35 -7.61 6.92 -0.19
CA LYS A 35 -7.96 6.37 1.12
C LYS A 35 -6.74 5.75 1.80
N HIS A 36 -6.76 5.74 3.13
CA HIS A 36 -5.76 5.04 3.93
C HIS A 36 -5.72 3.55 3.58
N ILE A 37 -4.50 3.01 3.43
CA ILE A 37 -4.29 1.57 3.20
C ILE A 37 -4.66 0.81 4.47
N ASN A 38 -5.74 0.03 4.39
CA ASN A 38 -6.27 -0.79 5.48
C ASN A 38 -5.80 -2.24 5.28
N ALA A 39 -4.56 -2.52 5.70
CA ALA A 39 -3.88 -3.82 5.55
C ALA A 39 -2.97 -4.09 6.74
N HIS A 40 -3.59 -4.32 7.92
CA HIS A 40 -2.87 -4.48 9.18
C HIS A 40 -2.11 -5.80 9.26
N GLY A 41 -0.95 -5.76 9.92
CA GLY A 41 -0.13 -6.94 10.24
C GLY A 41 0.27 -7.80 9.04
N GLY A 42 0.12 -7.28 7.84
CA GLY A 42 0.31 -8.01 6.61
C GLY A 42 1.76 -8.31 6.23
N ASN A 43 1.93 -8.82 5.02
CA ASN A 43 3.23 -8.97 4.42
C ASN A 43 3.26 -8.37 3.01
N ILE A 44 4.44 -7.91 2.63
CA ILE A 44 4.72 -7.44 1.28
C ILE A 44 5.72 -8.41 0.66
N PHE A 45 5.46 -8.88 -0.56
CA PHE A 45 6.40 -9.68 -1.33
C PHE A 45 6.42 -9.23 -2.78
N ASN A 46 7.53 -9.48 -3.46
CA ASN A 46 7.68 -9.19 -4.88
C ASN A 46 7.46 -10.47 -5.71
N TYR A 47 6.60 -10.38 -6.72
CA TYR A 47 6.43 -11.42 -7.72
C TYR A 47 6.46 -10.79 -9.11
N LYS A 48 7.43 -11.20 -9.91
CA LYS A 48 7.63 -10.73 -11.29
C LYS A 48 7.61 -9.20 -11.42
N GLY A 49 8.29 -8.50 -10.51
CA GLY A 49 8.41 -7.04 -10.52
C GLY A 49 7.18 -6.28 -10.05
N THR A 50 6.23 -6.96 -9.41
CA THR A 50 5.09 -6.35 -8.73
C THR A 50 5.15 -6.66 -7.26
N TYR A 51 5.04 -5.65 -6.42
CA TYR A 51 4.89 -5.80 -4.98
C TYR A 51 3.42 -6.02 -4.65
N TYR A 52 3.16 -7.03 -3.84
CA TYR A 52 1.83 -7.39 -3.33
C TYR A 52 1.85 -7.17 -1.82
N TRP A 53 0.89 -6.42 -1.33
CA TRP A 53 0.67 -6.21 0.10
C TRP A 53 -0.68 -6.79 0.48
N TYR A 54 -0.67 -7.86 1.26
CA TYR A 54 -1.85 -8.45 1.87
C TYR A 54 -1.87 -8.14 3.35
N GLY A 55 -3.03 -7.79 3.89
CA GLY A 55 -3.18 -7.51 5.31
C GLY A 55 -4.62 -7.56 5.75
N GLU A 56 -4.81 -7.63 7.07
CA GLU A 56 -6.14 -7.59 7.65
C GLU A 56 -6.79 -6.24 7.38
N SER A 57 -7.98 -6.25 6.79
CA SER A 57 -8.85 -5.09 6.69
C SER A 57 -9.75 -5.03 7.90
N ARG A 58 -9.80 -3.88 8.58
CA ARG A 58 -10.57 -3.66 9.79
C ARG A 58 -11.69 -2.68 9.55
N SER A 59 -12.82 -2.89 10.23
CA SER A 59 -13.91 -1.90 10.28
C SER A 59 -13.38 -0.58 10.86
N GLN A 60 -13.80 0.53 10.26
CA GLN A 60 -13.42 1.89 10.66
C GLN A 60 -14.59 2.67 11.28
N ASP A 61 -15.68 1.98 11.59
CA ASP A 61 -16.90 2.57 12.12
C ASP A 61 -16.88 2.82 13.64
N GLY A 62 -15.71 2.71 14.26
CA GLY A 62 -15.50 2.93 15.69
C GLY A 62 -16.03 1.82 16.60
N LYS A 63 -16.56 0.74 16.04
CA LYS A 63 -16.97 -0.44 16.81
C LYS A 63 -15.76 -1.26 17.25
N PRO A 64 -15.85 -1.96 18.39
CA PRO A 64 -14.75 -2.80 18.81
C PRO A 64 -14.45 -3.83 17.72
N TYR A 65 -13.22 -3.97 17.43
CA TYR A 65 -12.51 -4.85 16.53
C TYR A 65 -13.38 -5.86 15.76
N SER A 66 -13.61 -5.61 14.49
CA SER A 66 -14.06 -6.67 13.58
C SER A 66 -13.20 -6.67 12.34
N SER A 67 -12.65 -7.82 11.99
CA SER A 67 -12.07 -8.06 10.68
C SER A 67 -13.16 -8.00 9.62
N LEU A 68 -12.86 -7.32 8.51
CA LEU A 68 -13.68 -7.38 7.30
C LEU A 68 -13.16 -8.48 6.36
N GLY A 69 -11.93 -8.94 6.59
CA GLY A 69 -11.25 -9.91 5.77
C GLY A 69 -9.80 -9.53 5.49
N VAL A 70 -9.24 -10.07 4.41
CA VAL A 70 -7.91 -9.75 3.92
C VAL A 70 -8.02 -8.86 2.69
N SER A 71 -7.39 -7.68 2.74
CA SER A 71 -7.27 -6.78 1.59
C SER A 71 -5.98 -7.04 0.83
N CYS A 72 -5.99 -6.67 -0.47
CA CYS A 72 -4.83 -6.72 -1.34
C CYS A 72 -4.57 -5.36 -1.98
N PHE A 73 -3.30 -4.97 -1.98
CA PHE A 73 -2.80 -3.81 -2.69
C PHE A 73 -1.59 -4.21 -3.52
N THR A 74 -1.39 -3.57 -4.68
CA THR A 74 -0.21 -3.78 -5.52
C THR A 74 0.52 -2.50 -5.81
N SER A 75 1.84 -2.61 -6.01
CA SER A 75 2.71 -1.49 -6.37
C SER A 75 3.83 -1.93 -7.28
N LYS A 76 4.34 -1.01 -8.10
CA LYS A 76 5.57 -1.18 -8.88
C LYS A 76 6.79 -0.51 -8.24
N ASP A 77 6.58 0.39 -7.29
CA ASP A 77 7.60 1.30 -6.75
C ASP A 77 7.58 1.42 -5.22
N LEU A 78 6.69 0.68 -4.53
CA LEU A 78 6.43 0.76 -3.09
C LEU A 78 5.92 2.13 -2.61
N LYS A 79 5.58 3.04 -3.53
CA LYS A 79 5.10 4.40 -3.24
C LYS A 79 3.65 4.59 -3.63
N LYS A 80 3.28 4.10 -4.82
CA LYS A 80 1.92 4.17 -5.35
C LYS A 80 1.28 2.80 -5.26
N TRP A 81 0.17 2.72 -4.56
CA TRP A 81 -0.53 1.47 -4.28
C TRP A 81 -1.89 1.45 -4.95
N THR A 82 -2.16 0.40 -5.70
CA THR A 82 -3.47 0.13 -6.30
C THR A 82 -4.26 -0.79 -5.38
N ASN A 83 -5.46 -0.36 -5.03
CA ASN A 83 -6.37 -1.11 -4.18
C ASN A 83 -7.14 -2.16 -5.01
N HIS A 84 -7.12 -3.41 -4.59
CA HIS A 84 -7.87 -4.53 -5.17
C HIS A 84 -9.04 -4.97 -4.30
N GLY A 85 -9.29 -4.30 -3.18
CA GLY A 85 -10.36 -4.63 -2.25
C GLY A 85 -10.07 -5.84 -1.38
N LEU A 86 -11.13 -6.45 -0.89
CA LEU A 86 -11.05 -7.69 -0.10
C LEU A 86 -10.88 -8.90 -1.03
N VAL A 87 -9.79 -9.63 -0.85
CA VAL A 87 -9.50 -10.86 -1.61
C VAL A 87 -9.92 -12.11 -0.83
N LEU A 88 -10.09 -11.98 0.48
CA LEU A 88 -10.68 -12.98 1.35
C LEU A 88 -11.59 -12.25 2.34
N PRO A 89 -12.89 -12.06 2.04
CA PRO A 89 -13.81 -11.48 2.98
C PRO A 89 -14.13 -12.47 4.12
N VAL A 90 -14.56 -11.95 5.28
CA VAL A 90 -15.13 -12.80 6.33
C VAL A 90 -16.36 -13.53 5.79
N SER A 91 -16.62 -14.72 6.34
CA SER A 91 -17.76 -15.55 5.97
C SER A 91 -19.02 -15.13 6.73
N ASN A 92 -20.17 -15.25 6.08
CA ASN A 92 -21.47 -15.13 6.73
C ASN A 92 -22.04 -16.51 7.18
N GLU A 93 -21.26 -17.59 6.95
CA GLU A 93 -21.69 -18.94 7.32
C GLU A 93 -21.39 -19.17 8.81
N PRO A 94 -22.41 -19.54 9.63
CA PRO A 94 -22.21 -19.85 11.03
C PRO A 94 -21.23 -21.02 11.23
N GLY A 95 -20.27 -20.86 12.14
CA GLY A 95 -19.25 -21.86 12.44
C GLY A 95 -18.07 -21.90 11.45
N SER A 96 -17.99 -20.97 10.53
CA SER A 96 -16.79 -20.77 9.70
C SER A 96 -15.62 -20.26 10.55
N ASP A 97 -14.40 -20.75 10.31
CA ASP A 97 -13.18 -20.26 10.97
C ASP A 97 -12.94 -18.76 10.75
N ILE A 98 -13.51 -18.21 9.69
CA ILE A 98 -13.46 -16.78 9.35
C ILE A 98 -14.84 -16.13 9.39
N GLU A 99 -15.71 -16.58 10.29
CA GLU A 99 -17.02 -15.98 10.50
C GLU A 99 -16.92 -14.50 10.90
N GLY A 100 -17.92 -13.71 10.55
CA GLY A 100 -18.02 -12.29 10.92
C GLY A 100 -17.84 -12.08 12.42
N GLY A 101 -16.96 -11.14 12.80
CA GLY A 101 -16.56 -10.92 14.20
C GLY A 101 -15.27 -11.64 14.61
N CYS A 102 -14.72 -12.52 13.76
CA CYS A 102 -13.40 -13.12 13.97
C CYS A 102 -12.28 -12.08 13.92
N ILE A 103 -11.10 -12.47 14.38
CA ILE A 103 -9.87 -11.70 14.24
C ILE A 103 -8.95 -12.45 13.28
N ILE A 104 -8.62 -11.82 12.15
CA ILE A 104 -7.66 -12.36 11.19
C ILE A 104 -6.31 -11.71 11.45
N GLU A 105 -5.49 -12.33 12.30
CA GLU A 105 -4.19 -11.76 12.63
C GLU A 105 -3.11 -12.13 11.62
N ARG A 106 -2.36 -11.11 11.18
CA ARG A 106 -1.11 -11.24 10.40
C ARG A 106 -1.21 -12.22 9.23
N PRO A 107 -2.18 -12.03 8.33
CA PRO A 107 -2.35 -12.93 7.19
C PRO A 107 -1.08 -12.98 6.35
N LYS A 108 -0.69 -14.18 5.93
CA LYS A 108 0.46 -14.39 5.05
C LYS A 108 0.00 -15.07 3.77
N VAL A 109 0.50 -14.57 2.66
CA VAL A 109 0.27 -15.15 1.34
C VAL A 109 1.60 -15.66 0.80
N LEU A 110 1.62 -16.91 0.36
CA LEU A 110 2.77 -17.54 -0.26
C LEU A 110 2.39 -17.94 -1.69
N TYR A 111 3.34 -17.77 -2.59
CA TYR A 111 3.21 -18.30 -3.95
C TYR A 111 3.67 -19.76 -3.95
N ASN A 112 2.79 -20.63 -4.41
CA ASN A 112 3.12 -22.06 -4.64
C ASN A 112 3.33 -22.29 -6.14
N GLN A 113 4.47 -22.87 -6.51
CA GLN A 113 4.81 -23.23 -7.88
C GLN A 113 4.23 -24.59 -8.26
#